data_c1a994077b50273b2ea50d5c94c012eb
#
_entry.id   c1a994077b50273b2ea50d5c94c012eb
#
_cell.length_a   1.000
_cell.length_b   1.000
_cell.length_c   1.000
_cell.angle_alpha   90.00
_cell.angle_beta   90.00
_cell.angle_gamma   90.00
#
_symmetry.space_group_name_H-M   'P 1'
#
loop_
_entity.id
_entity.type
_entity.pdbx_description
1 polymer ?
#
loop_
_entity_poly.entity_id
_entity_poly.type
_entity_poly.pdbx_seq_one_letter_code
_entity_poly.pdbx_strand_id
1 'polypeptide(L)'
;MSFEKYQKENKKMTSNADSVVSFREITAETVDEILTLSKTLAPPQSHMVAPNAVSIAQAHFCPTAWFRAIYADETPVGFIMLNDEPEKPEYFLWRFMIAAPYQKFGYGRRAIELLVDYVKTRPGATELLVSCGEGEGSPEGFYEKMGFRRTGEMEEDEVVLKRVF
;
A
#
# COMPACT_ATOMS: atom_id res chain seq x y z
N MET A 1 -20.80 -23.33 8.93
CA MET A 1 -21.32 -22.02 8.45
C MET A 1 -20.99 -21.92 6.97
N SER A 2 -21.97 -21.74 6.09
CA SER A 2 -21.71 -21.73 4.65
C SER A 2 -21.07 -20.41 4.21
N PHE A 3 -20.22 -20.46 3.19
CA PHE A 3 -19.54 -19.29 2.58
C PHE A 3 -20.50 -18.16 2.20
N GLU A 4 -21.74 -18.49 1.80
CA GLU A 4 -22.80 -17.53 1.49
C GLU A 4 -23.33 -16.74 2.72
N LYS A 5 -23.33 -17.36 3.90
CA LYS A 5 -23.76 -16.72 5.14
C LYS A 5 -22.68 -15.72 5.62
N TYR A 6 -21.41 -16.08 5.42
CA TYR A 6 -20.26 -15.19 5.68
C TYR A 6 -20.29 -13.97 4.77
N GLN A 7 -20.64 -14.15 3.48
CA GLN A 7 -20.77 -13.06 2.51
C GLN A 7 -21.98 -12.14 2.82
N LYS A 8 -23.07 -12.64 3.40
CA LYS A 8 -24.26 -11.83 3.72
C LYS A 8 -24.11 -11.01 4.99
N GLU A 9 -23.39 -11.50 5.98
CA GLU A 9 -23.12 -10.74 7.22
C GLU A 9 -22.09 -9.63 7.02
N ASN A 10 -21.14 -9.80 6.10
CA ASN A 10 -20.16 -8.76 5.72
C ASN A 10 -20.70 -7.68 4.78
N LYS A 11 -21.96 -7.74 4.35
CA LYS A 11 -22.55 -6.77 3.41
C LYS A 11 -23.01 -5.46 4.05
N LYS A 12 -22.60 -5.17 5.29
CA LYS A 12 -23.03 -3.96 6.00
C LYS A 12 -21.90 -3.24 6.74
N MET A 13 -20.71 -3.22 6.14
CA MET A 13 -19.69 -2.26 6.57
C MET A 13 -19.62 -1.18 5.49
N THR A 14 -20.23 -0.05 5.79
CA THR A 14 -20.23 1.14 4.93
C THR A 14 -18.85 1.77 4.96
N SER A 15 -17.94 1.30 4.10
CA SER A 15 -16.77 2.08 3.75
C SER A 15 -17.27 3.37 3.11
N ASN A 16 -16.96 4.50 3.70
CA ASN A 16 -17.36 5.81 3.20
C ASN A 16 -16.16 6.78 3.25
N ALA A 17 -16.32 7.95 2.64
CA ALA A 17 -15.27 8.97 2.59
C ALA A 17 -14.85 9.49 3.98
N ASP A 18 -15.67 9.29 5.01
CA ASP A 18 -15.42 9.76 6.39
C ASP A 18 -14.75 8.70 7.28
N SER A 19 -14.58 7.46 6.80
CA SER A 19 -13.91 6.38 7.56
C SER A 19 -12.48 6.78 7.96
N VAL A 20 -12.09 6.42 9.18
CA VAL A 20 -10.72 6.65 9.68
C VAL A 20 -9.78 5.61 9.07
N VAL A 21 -8.75 6.08 8.38
CA VAL A 21 -7.71 5.21 7.82
C VAL A 21 -6.62 4.99 8.86
N SER A 22 -6.20 3.74 9.04
CA SER A 22 -5.15 3.35 9.97
C SER A 22 -4.28 2.21 9.42
N PHE A 23 -3.08 2.06 9.97
CA PHE A 23 -2.20 0.93 9.71
C PHE A 23 -2.27 -0.05 10.87
N ARG A 24 -2.42 -1.34 10.56
CA ARG A 24 -2.45 -2.41 11.56
C ARG A 24 -1.47 -3.52 11.20
N GLU A 25 -0.90 -4.14 12.21
CA GLU A 25 -0.10 -5.36 12.02
C GLU A 25 -0.97 -6.48 11.47
N ILE A 26 -0.36 -7.30 10.62
CA ILE A 26 -1.00 -8.50 10.09
C ILE A 26 -0.69 -9.64 11.05
N THR A 27 -1.71 -10.33 11.51
CA THR A 27 -1.59 -11.44 12.45
C THR A 27 -2.04 -12.76 11.82
N ALA A 28 -1.84 -13.88 12.53
CA ALA A 28 -2.31 -15.18 12.07
C ALA A 28 -3.84 -15.21 11.83
N GLU A 29 -4.59 -14.40 12.59
CA GLU A 29 -6.05 -14.32 12.49
C GLU A 29 -6.52 -13.46 11.31
N THR A 30 -5.70 -12.51 10.86
CA THR A 30 -6.08 -11.55 9.81
C THR A 30 -5.43 -11.78 8.46
N VAL A 31 -4.35 -12.57 8.41
CA VAL A 31 -3.54 -12.74 7.20
C VAL A 31 -4.36 -13.23 5.99
N ASP A 32 -5.24 -14.19 6.17
CA ASP A 32 -6.03 -14.76 5.07
C ASP A 32 -6.90 -13.69 4.38
N GLU A 33 -7.50 -12.80 5.16
CA GLU A 33 -8.30 -11.69 4.62
C GLU A 33 -7.41 -10.71 3.85
N ILE A 34 -6.23 -10.36 4.38
CA ILE A 34 -5.29 -9.46 3.70
C ILE A 34 -4.76 -10.05 2.40
N LEU A 35 -4.50 -11.36 2.35
CA LEU A 35 -4.07 -12.03 1.11
C LEU A 35 -5.12 -11.96 0.00
N THR A 36 -6.40 -11.92 0.35
CA THR A 36 -7.48 -11.86 -0.64
C THR A 36 -7.63 -10.48 -1.29
N LEU A 37 -7.17 -9.41 -0.63
CA LEU A 37 -7.33 -8.04 -1.13
C LEU A 37 -6.69 -7.82 -2.50
N SER A 38 -5.47 -8.34 -2.72
CA SER A 38 -4.78 -8.20 -4.02
C SER A 38 -5.45 -8.96 -5.16
N LYS A 39 -6.26 -10.00 -4.84
CA LYS A 39 -7.04 -10.74 -5.83
C LYS A 39 -8.21 -9.94 -6.40
N THR A 40 -8.59 -8.83 -5.78
CA THR A 40 -9.66 -7.95 -6.25
C THR A 40 -9.23 -7.04 -7.40
N LEU A 41 -7.92 -6.87 -7.58
CA LEU A 41 -7.38 -6.03 -8.65
C LEU A 41 -7.54 -6.72 -10.00
N ALA A 42 -8.10 -6.00 -10.96
CA ALA A 42 -8.19 -6.45 -12.35
C ALA A 42 -7.02 -5.89 -13.18
N PRO A 43 -6.64 -6.53 -14.30
CA PRO A 43 -5.74 -5.89 -15.26
C PRO A 43 -6.33 -4.54 -15.75
N PRO A 44 -5.46 -3.52 -15.96
CA PRO A 44 -4.00 -3.57 -15.88
C PRO A 44 -3.41 -3.39 -14.46
N GLN A 45 -4.20 -2.99 -13.47
CA GLN A 45 -3.67 -2.71 -12.10
C GLN A 45 -2.99 -3.93 -11.46
N SER A 46 -3.56 -5.14 -11.66
CA SER A 46 -2.98 -6.37 -11.11
C SER A 46 -1.57 -6.69 -11.64
N HIS A 47 -1.15 -6.07 -12.73
CA HIS A 47 0.20 -6.20 -13.30
C HIS A 47 1.20 -5.17 -12.74
N MET A 48 0.72 -4.16 -12.02
CA MET A 48 1.52 -3.06 -11.48
C MET A 48 1.97 -3.27 -10.03
N VAL A 49 1.46 -4.30 -9.36
CA VAL A 49 1.83 -4.61 -7.97
C VAL A 49 1.85 -6.12 -7.73
N ALA A 50 2.85 -6.61 -7.02
CA ALA A 50 2.92 -8.02 -6.66
C ALA A 50 1.75 -8.40 -5.71
N PRO A 51 1.25 -9.64 -5.78
CA PRO A 51 0.27 -10.14 -4.81
C PRO A 51 0.76 -9.99 -3.37
N ASN A 52 -0.15 -9.73 -2.44
CA ASN A 52 0.20 -9.54 -1.03
C ASN A 52 0.94 -10.77 -0.44
N ALA A 53 0.59 -11.98 -0.86
CA ALA A 53 1.28 -13.19 -0.44
C ALA A 53 2.77 -13.18 -0.83
N VAL A 54 3.09 -12.73 -2.04
CA VAL A 54 4.47 -12.61 -2.52
C VAL A 54 5.21 -11.55 -1.71
N SER A 55 4.59 -10.40 -1.49
CA SER A 55 5.18 -9.29 -0.73
C SER A 55 5.50 -9.68 0.72
N ILE A 56 4.59 -10.38 1.40
CA ILE A 56 4.80 -10.88 2.77
C ILE A 56 5.91 -11.92 2.80
N ALA A 57 5.97 -12.84 1.82
CA ALA A 57 7.04 -13.82 1.72
C ALA A 57 8.40 -13.14 1.51
N GLN A 58 8.49 -12.11 0.67
CA GLN A 58 9.72 -11.33 0.46
C GLN A 58 10.13 -10.58 1.74
N ALA A 59 9.17 -10.01 2.47
CA ALA A 59 9.43 -9.31 3.73
C ALA A 59 10.05 -10.23 4.79
N HIS A 60 9.73 -11.52 4.78
CA HIS A 60 10.34 -12.50 5.69
C HIS A 60 11.88 -12.57 5.56
N PHE A 61 12.39 -12.35 4.36
CA PHE A 61 13.83 -12.40 4.07
C PHE A 61 14.50 -11.02 4.02
N CYS A 62 13.77 -9.95 4.31
CA CYS A 62 14.28 -8.57 4.28
C CYS A 62 14.12 -7.93 5.66
N PRO A 63 15.22 -7.78 6.43
CA PRO A 63 15.16 -7.24 7.80
C PRO A 63 14.63 -5.79 7.89
N THR A 64 14.74 -5.04 6.79
CA THR A 64 14.27 -3.65 6.71
C THR A 64 12.84 -3.51 6.17
N ALA A 65 12.19 -4.62 5.84
CA ALA A 65 10.81 -4.59 5.38
C ALA A 65 9.84 -4.28 6.53
N TRP A 66 9.22 -3.12 6.46
CA TRP A 66 8.10 -2.74 7.30
C TRP A 66 6.81 -2.84 6.49
N PHE A 67 5.83 -3.62 6.94
CA PHE A 67 4.57 -3.77 6.22
C PHE A 67 3.37 -3.76 7.16
N ARG A 68 2.23 -3.29 6.65
CA ARG A 68 0.98 -3.16 7.40
C ARG A 68 -0.23 -3.43 6.50
N ALA A 69 -1.31 -3.87 7.12
CA ALA A 69 -2.63 -3.78 6.52
C ALA A 69 -3.17 -2.34 6.65
N ILE A 70 -3.85 -1.87 5.62
CA ILE A 70 -4.54 -0.59 5.62
C ILE A 70 -6.00 -0.87 5.96
N TYR A 71 -6.49 -0.22 7.00
CA TYR A 71 -7.89 -0.31 7.45
C TYR A 71 -8.62 1.01 7.23
N ALA A 72 -9.90 0.90 6.89
CA ALA A 72 -10.87 1.98 6.96
C ALA A 72 -11.88 1.59 8.06
N ASP A 73 -11.81 2.27 9.21
CA ASP A 73 -12.44 1.84 10.46
C ASP A 73 -12.01 0.40 10.81
N GLU A 74 -12.94 -0.56 10.86
CA GLU A 74 -12.66 -1.97 11.14
C GLU A 74 -12.53 -2.85 9.89
N THR A 75 -12.55 -2.25 8.68
CA THR A 75 -12.50 -2.98 7.42
C THR A 75 -11.10 -2.93 6.82
N PRO A 76 -10.44 -4.06 6.54
CA PRO A 76 -9.20 -4.07 5.78
C PRO A 76 -9.47 -3.70 4.32
N VAL A 77 -8.77 -2.69 3.84
CA VAL A 77 -8.99 -2.12 2.51
C VAL A 77 -7.76 -2.16 1.61
N GLY A 78 -6.58 -2.43 2.17
CA GLY A 78 -5.35 -2.44 1.38
C GLY A 78 -4.15 -2.97 2.13
N PHE A 79 -3.00 -2.88 1.47
CA PHE A 79 -1.70 -3.33 1.95
C PHE A 79 -0.63 -2.32 1.60
N ILE A 80 0.35 -2.14 2.48
CA ILE A 80 1.47 -1.23 2.29
C ILE A 80 2.75 -1.87 2.83
N MET A 81 3.86 -1.72 2.12
CA MET A 81 5.17 -2.19 2.53
C MET A 81 6.24 -1.16 2.18
N LEU A 82 7.05 -0.82 3.17
CA LEU A 82 8.16 0.12 3.10
C LEU A 82 9.48 -0.63 3.29
N ASN A 83 10.51 -0.28 2.55
CA ASN A 83 11.88 -0.52 2.97
C ASN A 83 12.27 0.61 3.93
N ASP A 84 12.43 0.27 5.20
CA ASP A 84 12.75 1.20 6.30
C ASP A 84 14.20 0.98 6.70
N GLU A 85 15.13 1.70 6.05
CA GLU A 85 16.58 1.53 6.19
C GLU A 85 17.20 2.70 6.99
N PRO A 86 17.09 2.70 8.32
CA PRO A 86 17.55 3.84 9.14
C PRO A 86 19.07 4.00 9.19
N GLU A 87 19.85 2.94 8.95
CA GLU A 87 21.31 3.01 8.93
C GLU A 87 21.85 3.73 7.70
N LYS A 88 21.07 3.76 6.61
CA LYS A 88 21.38 4.47 5.36
C LYS A 88 20.34 5.52 5.04
N PRO A 89 19.69 6.19 5.96
CA PRO A 89 18.46 6.98 5.87
C PRO A 89 17.75 6.93 4.50
N GLU A 90 17.35 5.72 4.10
CA GLU A 90 16.68 5.46 2.83
C GLU A 90 15.32 4.83 3.09
N TYR A 91 14.28 5.47 2.58
CA TYR A 91 12.89 5.10 2.80
C TYR A 91 12.20 4.94 1.45
N PHE A 92 11.87 3.70 1.10
CA PHE A 92 11.35 3.36 -0.22
C PHE A 92 9.99 2.66 -0.07
N LEU A 93 8.94 3.23 -0.64
CA LEU A 93 7.62 2.59 -0.71
C LEU A 93 7.69 1.43 -1.70
N TRP A 94 7.85 0.22 -1.17
CA TRP A 94 8.08 -0.97 -1.96
C TRP A 94 6.80 -1.59 -2.53
N ARG A 95 5.71 -1.56 -1.74
CA ARG A 95 4.39 -2.09 -2.18
C ARG A 95 3.27 -1.22 -1.64
N PHE A 96 2.29 -0.98 -2.49
CA PHE A 96 1.10 -0.24 -2.10
C PHE A 96 -0.09 -0.64 -2.97
N MET A 97 -1.21 -1.01 -2.33
CA MET A 97 -2.46 -1.25 -3.04
C MET A 97 -3.68 -0.97 -2.16
N ILE A 98 -4.75 -0.51 -2.81
CA ILE A 98 -6.10 -0.48 -2.25
C ILE A 98 -6.95 -1.46 -3.07
N ALA A 99 -7.65 -2.36 -2.40
CA ALA A 99 -8.51 -3.35 -3.03
C ALA A 99 -9.61 -2.67 -3.87
N ALA A 100 -9.94 -3.25 -5.03
CA ALA A 100 -10.81 -2.62 -6.01
C ALA A 100 -12.16 -2.12 -5.45
N PRO A 101 -12.87 -2.85 -4.56
CA PRO A 101 -14.14 -2.38 -3.98
C PRO A 101 -14.01 -1.12 -3.12
N TYR A 102 -12.79 -0.80 -2.67
CA TYR A 102 -12.51 0.30 -1.74
C TYR A 102 -11.78 1.48 -2.38
N GLN A 103 -11.57 1.43 -3.69
CA GLN A 103 -10.97 2.54 -4.44
C GLN A 103 -11.96 3.71 -4.59
N LYS A 104 -11.43 4.92 -4.84
CA LYS A 104 -12.19 6.17 -5.03
C LYS A 104 -12.86 6.75 -3.76
N PHE A 105 -12.65 6.18 -2.59
CA PHE A 105 -13.06 6.74 -1.30
C PHE A 105 -11.99 7.64 -0.65
N GLY A 106 -10.86 7.85 -1.32
CA GLY A 106 -9.75 8.63 -0.80
C GLY A 106 -8.84 7.88 0.18
N TYR A 107 -9.03 6.57 0.36
CA TYR A 107 -8.22 5.77 1.29
C TYR A 107 -6.74 5.73 0.90
N GLY A 108 -6.45 5.60 -0.40
CA GLY A 108 -5.07 5.60 -0.89
C GLY A 108 -4.34 6.90 -0.56
N ARG A 109 -4.98 8.04 -0.76
CA ARG A 109 -4.43 9.34 -0.39
C ARG A 109 -4.11 9.41 1.12
N ARG A 110 -5.07 9.05 1.96
CA ARG A 110 -4.89 9.09 3.43
C ARG A 110 -3.81 8.11 3.90
N ALA A 111 -3.72 6.93 3.28
CA ALA A 111 -2.67 5.97 3.59
C ALA A 111 -1.27 6.53 3.24
N ILE A 112 -1.11 7.17 2.08
CA ILE A 112 0.18 7.80 1.73
C ILE A 112 0.54 8.95 2.67
N GLU A 113 -0.43 9.79 3.09
CA GLU A 113 -0.16 10.85 4.08
C GLU A 113 0.28 10.25 5.43
N LEU A 114 -0.38 9.19 5.91
CA LEU A 114 0.04 8.48 7.13
C LEU A 114 1.45 7.88 6.99
N LEU A 115 1.79 7.33 5.82
CA LEU A 115 3.13 6.83 5.58
C LEU A 115 4.17 7.95 5.60
N VAL A 116 3.88 9.08 4.96
CA VAL A 116 4.75 10.26 4.97
C VAL A 116 4.97 10.75 6.40
N ASP A 117 3.92 10.83 7.21
CA ASP A 117 4.03 11.23 8.61
C ASP A 117 4.87 10.23 9.42
N TYR A 118 4.70 8.93 9.17
CA TYR A 118 5.54 7.89 9.76
C TYR A 118 7.02 8.06 9.36
N VAL A 119 7.30 8.20 8.05
CA VAL A 119 8.68 8.32 7.54
C VAL A 119 9.36 9.57 8.10
N LYS A 120 8.66 10.69 8.24
CA LYS A 120 9.21 11.92 8.88
C LYS A 120 9.71 11.69 10.30
N THR A 121 9.21 10.68 11.00
CA THR A 121 9.71 10.32 12.34
C THR A 121 10.97 9.47 12.31
N ARG A 122 11.37 8.97 11.13
CA ARG A 122 12.51 8.06 11.01
C ARG A 122 13.85 8.82 10.98
N PRO A 123 14.95 8.19 11.44
CA PRO A 123 16.27 8.81 11.47
C PRO A 123 16.70 9.34 10.09
N GLY A 124 17.09 10.60 10.02
CA GLY A 124 17.64 11.21 8.82
C GLY A 124 16.69 11.30 7.62
N ALA A 125 15.39 11.06 7.82
CA ALA A 125 14.41 11.09 6.74
C ALA A 125 14.22 12.51 6.18
N THR A 126 14.46 12.66 4.89
CA THR A 126 14.28 13.92 4.14
C THR A 126 13.35 13.74 2.95
N GLU A 127 13.16 12.51 2.52
CA GLU A 127 12.32 12.15 1.37
C GLU A 127 11.79 10.73 1.47
N LEU A 128 10.74 10.45 0.72
CA LEU A 128 10.20 9.12 0.48
C LEU A 128 10.28 8.83 -1.02
N LEU A 129 10.84 7.66 -1.36
CA LEU A 129 10.97 7.17 -2.73
C LEU A 129 9.86 6.15 -3.04
N VAL A 130 9.51 6.03 -4.31
CA VAL A 130 8.66 4.97 -4.86
C VAL A 130 9.05 4.72 -6.31
N SER A 131 8.88 3.51 -6.80
CA SER A 131 8.94 3.19 -8.22
C SER A 131 7.59 2.72 -8.75
N CYS A 132 7.33 2.91 -10.02
CA CYS A 132 6.16 2.38 -10.69
C CYS A 132 6.41 2.18 -12.19
N GLY A 133 5.72 1.16 -12.75
CA GLY A 133 5.70 0.93 -14.18
C GLY A 133 5.00 2.06 -14.93
N GLU A 134 5.36 2.26 -16.19
CA GLU A 134 4.71 3.20 -17.09
C GLU A 134 3.54 2.55 -17.85
N GLY A 135 2.66 3.36 -18.43
CA GLY A 135 1.57 2.92 -19.27
C GLY A 135 0.24 2.75 -18.56
N GLU A 136 -0.64 1.95 -19.17
CA GLU A 136 -2.00 1.75 -18.69
C GLU A 136 -2.00 1.06 -17.31
N GLY A 137 -2.76 1.60 -16.37
CA GLY A 137 -2.83 1.12 -14.99
C GLY A 137 -1.71 1.63 -14.09
N SER A 138 -0.77 2.44 -14.64
CA SER A 138 0.31 3.05 -13.84
C SER A 138 -0.27 3.94 -12.74
N PRO A 139 0.24 3.82 -11.50
CA PRO A 139 -0.14 4.70 -10.40
C PRO A 139 0.61 6.03 -10.41
N GLU A 140 1.42 6.32 -11.42
CA GLU A 140 2.27 7.53 -11.47
C GLU A 140 1.46 8.82 -11.24
N GLY A 141 0.35 8.98 -11.98
CA GLY A 141 -0.52 10.15 -11.83
C GLY A 141 -1.12 10.30 -10.43
N PHE A 142 -1.33 9.18 -9.71
CA PHE A 142 -1.72 9.22 -8.31
C PHE A 142 -0.56 9.74 -7.44
N TYR A 143 0.65 9.23 -7.62
CA TYR A 143 1.83 9.70 -6.86
C TYR A 143 2.16 11.17 -7.14
N GLU A 144 2.03 11.62 -8.39
CA GLU A 144 2.21 13.04 -8.73
C GLU A 144 1.25 13.96 -7.98
N LYS A 145 -0.02 13.56 -7.86
CA LYS A 145 -1.03 14.28 -7.05
C LYS A 145 -0.71 14.29 -5.56
N MET A 146 0.05 13.29 -5.09
CA MET A 146 0.56 13.20 -3.73
C MET A 146 1.88 13.96 -3.50
N GLY A 147 2.36 14.71 -4.49
CA GLY A 147 3.55 15.52 -4.39
C GLY A 147 4.86 14.83 -4.75
N PHE A 148 4.80 13.61 -5.28
CA PHE A 148 5.97 12.94 -5.81
C PHE A 148 6.35 13.50 -7.16
N ARG A 149 7.65 13.48 -7.49
CA ARG A 149 8.19 13.90 -8.78
C ARG A 149 9.24 12.90 -9.25
N ARG A 150 9.31 12.65 -10.56
CA ARG A 150 10.34 11.80 -11.15
C ARG A 150 11.74 12.30 -10.76
N THR A 151 12.62 11.36 -10.43
CA THR A 151 14.03 11.63 -10.14
C THR A 151 14.89 11.64 -11.40
N GLY A 152 14.44 11.02 -12.47
CA GLY A 152 15.21 10.71 -13.66
C GLY A 152 15.91 9.37 -13.61
N GLU A 153 15.84 8.67 -12.49
CA GLU A 153 16.37 7.32 -12.29
C GLU A 153 15.35 6.25 -12.63
N MET A 154 15.84 5.06 -12.93
CA MET A 154 15.05 3.86 -13.16
C MET A 154 15.46 2.78 -12.16
N GLU A 155 14.47 2.06 -11.62
CA GLU A 155 14.65 0.85 -10.86
C GLU A 155 14.13 -0.30 -11.73
N GLU A 156 15.03 -1.14 -12.26
CA GLU A 156 14.69 -2.09 -13.33
C GLU A 156 13.95 -1.38 -14.49
N ASP A 157 12.70 -1.75 -14.75
CA ASP A 157 11.86 -1.15 -15.81
C ASP A 157 10.86 -0.11 -15.26
N GLU A 158 11.04 0.35 -14.02
CA GLU A 158 10.14 1.29 -13.35
C GLU A 158 10.76 2.68 -13.21
N VAL A 159 9.97 3.72 -13.39
CA VAL A 159 10.40 5.09 -13.10
C VAL A 159 10.42 5.32 -11.59
N VAL A 160 11.48 5.98 -11.11
CA VAL A 160 11.61 6.34 -9.69
C VAL A 160 11.09 7.74 -9.46
N LEU A 161 10.21 7.89 -8.47
CA LEU A 161 9.70 9.17 -8.01
C LEU A 161 10.09 9.38 -6.54
N LYS A 162 10.15 10.65 -6.13
CA LYS A 162 10.38 11.04 -4.74
C LYS A 162 9.47 12.16 -4.29
N ARG A 163 9.13 12.16 -3.01
CA ARG A 163 8.49 13.26 -2.30
C ARG A 163 9.45 13.77 -1.23
N VAL A 164 9.88 15.00 -1.33
CA VAL A 164 10.74 15.68 -0.34
C VAL A 164 9.84 16.30 0.74
N PHE A 165 10.30 16.33 1.98
CA PHE A 165 9.56 16.84 3.15
C PHE A 165 10.02 18.23 3.56
#